data_b35c81aaf38dee25d79ff1be1f675043
#
_entry.id   b35c81aaf38dee25d79ff1be1f675043
#
_cell.length_a   1.000
_cell.length_b   1.000
_cell.length_c   1.000
_cell.angle_alpha   90.00
_cell.angle_beta   90.00
_cell.angle_gamma   90.00
#
_symmetry.space_group_name_H-M   'P 1'
#
loop_
_entity.id
_entity.type
_entity.pdbx_description
1 polymer ?
#
loop_
_entity_poly.entity_id
_entity_poly.type
_entity_poly.pdbx_seq_one_letter_code
_entity_poly.pdbx_strand_id
1 'polypeptide(L)'
;MNRIDKCIEELKKRDSKALITYITAGDPDMDTTVSTALSMFENGADIIELGVPFSDPIAEGVTIQKSSLRSLNGGTTLDKIFGAVDRIREKTDKPLILMMYLNTIFVYGTEKFFSLCKEKGVDGVIVPDMPYEEREEILPYAEQYGVHNINLVSPASHERIKKIASDSTGFLYCVSSNGVTGVRSEFQTDFDKFFGIIRENASCPCCVGFGISSPEQAKKMASYCDGVIVGSAVVRIMEENGVNSPEPVGSFTKSLAEAIK
;
A
#
# COMPACT_ATOMS: atom_id res chain seq x y z
N MET A 1 -2.62 14.68 -14.10
CA MET A 1 -1.59 14.24 -13.15
C MET A 1 -2.30 13.45 -12.07
N ASN A 2 -1.86 12.23 -11.78
CA ASN A 2 -2.41 11.35 -10.75
C ASN A 2 -2.12 11.94 -9.35
N ARG A 3 -2.94 11.61 -8.32
CA ARG A 3 -2.73 12.14 -6.95
C ARG A 3 -1.46 11.60 -6.30
N ILE A 4 -1.03 10.37 -6.63
CA ILE A 4 0.25 9.81 -6.17
C ILE A 4 1.39 10.69 -6.67
N ASP A 5 1.41 11.05 -7.95
CA ASP A 5 2.47 11.89 -8.53
C ASP A 5 2.55 13.25 -7.84
N LYS A 6 1.39 13.91 -7.63
CA LYS A 6 1.32 15.20 -6.94
C LYS A 6 1.84 15.11 -5.50
N CYS A 7 1.41 14.09 -4.76
CA CYS A 7 1.82 13.86 -3.39
C CYS A 7 3.34 13.70 -3.29
N ILE A 8 3.92 12.88 -4.16
CA ILE A 8 5.36 12.63 -4.21
C ILE A 8 6.15 13.89 -4.61
N GLU A 9 5.67 14.67 -5.58
CA GLU A 9 6.30 15.94 -5.94
C GLU A 9 6.29 16.93 -4.78
N GLU A 10 5.19 17.00 -4.02
CA GLU A 10 5.10 17.87 -2.84
C GLU A 10 6.04 17.43 -1.72
N LEU A 11 6.15 16.12 -1.49
CA LEU A 11 7.10 15.57 -0.50
C LEU A 11 8.55 15.86 -0.89
N LYS A 12 8.91 15.68 -2.16
CA LYS A 12 10.24 16.03 -2.68
C LYS A 12 10.57 17.51 -2.50
N LYS A 13 9.63 18.43 -2.75
CA LYS A 13 9.83 19.88 -2.55
C LYS A 13 10.11 20.25 -1.10
N ARG A 14 9.64 19.44 -0.15
CA ARG A 14 9.82 19.64 1.30
C ARG A 14 10.98 18.82 1.87
N ASP A 15 11.71 18.07 1.03
CA ASP A 15 12.73 17.09 1.46
C ASP A 15 12.20 16.11 2.51
N SER A 16 10.95 15.66 2.32
CA SER A 16 10.21 14.83 3.26
C SER A 16 9.97 13.43 2.70
N LYS A 17 9.93 12.43 3.57
CA LYS A 17 9.68 11.04 3.22
C LYS A 17 8.18 10.74 3.22
N ALA A 18 7.74 9.84 2.32
CA ALA A 18 6.36 9.39 2.27
C ALA A 18 6.05 8.42 3.42
N LEU A 19 4.92 8.61 4.09
CA LEU A 19 4.31 7.63 4.98
C LEU A 19 3.12 6.99 4.27
N ILE A 20 3.23 5.70 3.98
CA ILE A 20 2.18 4.89 3.39
C ILE A 20 1.67 3.93 4.46
N THR A 21 0.36 3.87 4.67
CA THR A 21 -0.25 2.99 5.65
C THR A 21 -1.27 2.06 5.01
N TYR A 22 -1.32 0.83 5.50
CA TYR A 22 -2.23 -0.20 5.00
C TYR A 22 -3.27 -0.57 6.05
N ILE A 23 -4.52 -0.75 5.61
CA ILE A 23 -5.59 -1.38 6.36
C ILE A 23 -6.37 -2.36 5.48
N THR A 24 -6.91 -3.43 6.06
CA THR A 24 -7.84 -4.30 5.35
C THR A 24 -9.24 -3.64 5.32
N ALA A 25 -9.77 -3.41 4.14
CA ALA A 25 -11.09 -2.81 3.99
C ALA A 25 -12.18 -3.74 4.53
N GLY A 26 -13.10 -3.19 5.33
CA GLY A 26 -14.19 -3.95 5.95
C GLY A 26 -13.81 -4.70 7.23
N ASP A 27 -12.65 -4.45 7.80
CA ASP A 27 -12.22 -5.01 9.08
C ASP A 27 -12.27 -3.94 10.18
N PRO A 28 -13.10 -4.02 11.20
CA PRO A 28 -14.20 -4.99 11.37
C PRO A 28 -15.44 -4.70 10.51
N ASP A 29 -15.57 -3.47 9.99
CA ASP A 29 -16.66 -3.02 9.12
C ASP A 29 -16.24 -1.83 8.24
N MET A 30 -17.13 -1.39 7.31
CA MET A 30 -16.83 -0.30 6.39
C MET A 30 -16.84 1.08 7.05
N ASP A 31 -17.62 1.30 8.10
CA ASP A 31 -17.66 2.58 8.81
C ASP A 31 -16.34 2.81 9.54
N THR A 32 -15.83 1.76 10.20
CA THR A 32 -14.52 1.76 10.83
C THR A 32 -13.40 1.93 9.81
N THR A 33 -13.50 1.28 8.65
CA THR A 33 -12.53 1.47 7.55
C THR A 33 -12.42 2.93 7.13
N VAL A 34 -13.55 3.59 6.87
CA VAL A 34 -13.59 5.00 6.46
C VAL A 34 -13.02 5.91 7.56
N SER A 35 -13.50 5.76 8.80
CA SER A 35 -13.05 6.61 9.91
C SER A 35 -11.58 6.40 10.26
N THR A 36 -11.06 5.16 10.17
CA THR A 36 -9.64 4.88 10.38
C THR A 36 -8.78 5.47 9.25
N ALA A 37 -9.20 5.34 7.99
CA ALA A 37 -8.50 5.96 6.86
C ALA A 37 -8.41 7.49 7.01
N LEU A 38 -9.50 8.15 7.38
CA LEU A 38 -9.50 9.58 7.60
C LEU A 38 -8.60 9.97 8.79
N SER A 39 -8.66 9.24 9.90
CA SER A 39 -7.78 9.45 11.05
C SER A 39 -6.30 9.30 10.69
N MET A 40 -5.93 8.31 9.87
CA MET A 40 -4.55 8.16 9.38
C MET A 40 -4.12 9.36 8.54
N PHE A 41 -4.96 9.84 7.61
CA PHE A 41 -4.66 11.02 6.81
C PHE A 41 -4.50 12.30 7.64
N GLU A 42 -5.33 12.51 8.63
CA GLU A 42 -5.26 13.65 9.56
C GLU A 42 -3.98 13.61 10.41
N ASN A 43 -3.49 12.41 10.72
CA ASN A 43 -2.31 12.18 11.54
C ASN A 43 -1.01 11.92 10.76
N GLY A 44 -0.99 12.25 9.48
CA GLY A 44 0.26 12.37 8.73
C GLY A 44 0.55 11.27 7.73
N ALA A 45 -0.34 10.32 7.49
CA ALA A 45 -0.24 9.44 6.32
C ALA A 45 -0.36 10.26 5.04
N ASP A 46 0.48 9.95 4.07
CA ASP A 46 0.50 10.61 2.76
C ASP A 46 -0.30 9.82 1.73
N ILE A 47 -0.25 8.48 1.81
CA ILE A 47 -0.94 7.53 0.93
C ILE A 47 -1.55 6.43 1.81
N ILE A 48 -2.74 5.95 1.45
CA ILE A 48 -3.34 4.79 2.11
C ILE A 48 -3.56 3.66 1.11
N GLU A 49 -3.17 2.46 1.52
CA GLU A 49 -3.46 1.20 0.85
C GLU A 49 -4.66 0.54 1.52
N LEU A 50 -5.74 0.37 0.77
CA LEU A 50 -6.91 -0.40 1.17
C LEU A 50 -6.76 -1.83 0.64
N GLY A 51 -6.50 -2.78 1.52
CA GLY A 51 -6.45 -4.20 1.19
C GLY A 51 -7.86 -4.73 0.90
N VAL A 52 -8.06 -5.25 -0.30
CA VAL A 52 -9.27 -5.97 -0.67
C VAL A 52 -9.16 -7.39 -0.10
N PRO A 53 -10.06 -7.82 0.81
CA PRO A 53 -9.94 -9.12 1.45
C PRO A 53 -10.07 -10.26 0.44
N PHE A 54 -9.26 -11.30 0.61
CA PHE A 54 -9.25 -12.47 -0.25
C PHE A 54 -9.22 -13.76 0.57
N SER A 55 -9.92 -14.81 0.11
CA SER A 55 -10.07 -16.06 0.85
C SER A 55 -8.81 -16.92 0.88
N ASP A 56 -7.99 -16.84 -0.17
CA ASP A 56 -6.86 -17.74 -0.40
C ASP A 56 -5.53 -16.98 -0.60
N PRO A 57 -5.14 -16.10 0.36
CA PRO A 57 -3.97 -15.24 0.21
C PRO A 57 -2.67 -16.02 0.27
N ILE A 58 -1.73 -15.69 -0.64
CA ILE A 58 -0.40 -16.32 -0.72
C ILE A 58 0.74 -15.35 -0.35
N ALA A 59 0.48 -14.04 -0.34
CA ALA A 59 1.50 -13.02 -0.11
C ALA A 59 1.47 -12.44 1.32
N GLU A 60 0.41 -12.66 2.09
CA GLU A 60 0.19 -12.06 3.40
C GLU A 60 0.58 -12.99 4.55
N GLY A 61 1.05 -12.35 5.63
CA GLY A 61 1.25 -13.01 6.92
C GLY A 61 -0.06 -13.17 7.72
N VAL A 62 0.01 -13.93 8.80
CA VAL A 62 -1.13 -14.34 9.63
C VAL A 62 -2.01 -13.16 10.10
N THR A 63 -1.41 -12.01 10.41
CA THR A 63 -2.16 -10.81 10.85
C THR A 63 -3.11 -10.33 9.77
N ILE A 64 -2.62 -10.19 8.53
CA ILE A 64 -3.43 -9.73 7.39
C ILE A 64 -4.45 -10.82 6.98
N GLN A 65 -4.05 -12.09 7.01
CA GLN A 65 -4.99 -13.21 6.71
C GLN A 65 -6.17 -13.20 7.68
N LYS A 66 -5.94 -13.01 8.97
CA LYS A 66 -7.01 -12.93 9.98
C LYS A 66 -7.92 -11.72 9.75
N SER A 67 -7.37 -10.57 9.40
CA SER A 67 -8.18 -9.38 9.12
C SER A 67 -9.02 -9.55 7.85
N SER A 68 -8.45 -10.16 6.80
CA SER A 68 -9.20 -10.53 5.59
C SER A 68 -10.35 -11.47 5.89
N LEU A 69 -10.13 -12.48 6.75
CA LEU A 69 -11.19 -13.41 7.16
C LEU A 69 -12.31 -12.69 7.95
N ARG A 70 -11.98 -11.77 8.89
CA ARG A 70 -13.00 -10.98 9.59
C ARG A 70 -13.81 -10.14 8.63
N SER A 71 -13.15 -9.46 7.71
CA SER A 71 -13.79 -8.64 6.69
C SER A 71 -14.71 -9.45 5.78
N LEU A 72 -14.27 -10.61 5.27
CA LEU A 72 -15.08 -11.49 4.44
C LEU A 72 -16.32 -12.03 5.20
N ASN A 73 -16.13 -12.43 6.47
CA ASN A 73 -17.24 -12.86 7.32
C ASN A 73 -18.26 -11.73 7.59
N GLY A 74 -17.82 -10.46 7.58
CA GLY A 74 -18.68 -9.27 7.60
C GLY A 74 -19.39 -8.99 6.28
N GLY A 75 -19.17 -9.81 5.26
CA GLY A 75 -19.82 -9.69 3.94
C GLY A 75 -19.26 -8.54 3.10
N THR A 76 -17.97 -8.26 3.21
CA THR A 76 -17.28 -7.27 2.37
C THR A 76 -17.28 -7.72 0.92
N THR A 77 -17.57 -6.78 0.03
CA THR A 77 -17.49 -6.93 -1.43
C THR A 77 -16.75 -5.76 -2.03
N LEU A 78 -16.26 -5.89 -3.27
CA LEU A 78 -15.57 -4.81 -3.96
C LEU A 78 -16.47 -3.57 -4.14
N ASP A 79 -17.78 -3.76 -4.39
CA ASP A 79 -18.73 -2.64 -4.48
C ASP A 79 -18.85 -1.86 -3.17
N LYS A 80 -18.84 -2.56 -2.02
CA LYS A 80 -18.80 -1.89 -0.69
C LYS A 80 -17.50 -1.13 -0.47
N ILE A 81 -16.37 -1.66 -0.96
CA ILE A 81 -15.07 -0.98 -0.88
C ILE A 81 -15.09 0.28 -1.74
N PHE A 82 -15.62 0.25 -2.96
CA PHE A 82 -15.79 1.46 -3.77
C PHE A 82 -16.72 2.48 -3.09
N GLY A 83 -17.78 2.02 -2.40
CA GLY A 83 -18.62 2.90 -1.56
C GLY A 83 -17.85 3.54 -0.40
N ALA A 84 -16.92 2.82 0.22
CA ALA A 84 -16.04 3.39 1.24
C ALA A 84 -15.06 4.42 0.63
N VAL A 85 -14.53 4.15 -0.56
CA VAL A 85 -13.69 5.11 -1.31
C VAL A 85 -14.46 6.40 -1.57
N ASP A 86 -15.72 6.35 -2.03
CA ASP A 86 -16.55 7.55 -2.23
C ASP A 86 -16.64 8.39 -0.95
N ARG A 87 -16.91 7.76 0.18
CA ARG A 87 -17.03 8.44 1.50
C ARG A 87 -15.71 9.07 1.94
N ILE A 88 -14.58 8.42 1.69
CA ILE A 88 -13.25 8.99 1.97
C ILE A 88 -13.01 10.20 1.04
N ARG A 89 -13.35 10.08 -0.23
CA ARG A 89 -13.19 11.16 -1.22
C ARG A 89 -14.00 12.41 -0.93
N GLU A 90 -15.14 12.30 -0.26
CA GLU A 90 -15.89 13.45 0.25
C GLU A 90 -15.08 14.34 1.21
N LYS A 91 -14.02 13.81 1.82
CA LYS A 91 -13.24 14.47 2.87
C LYS A 91 -11.80 14.79 2.47
N THR A 92 -11.23 14.08 1.48
CA THR A 92 -9.81 14.24 1.14
C THR A 92 -9.49 13.87 -0.30
N ASP A 93 -8.52 14.61 -0.87
CA ASP A 93 -7.90 14.31 -2.16
C ASP A 93 -6.57 13.55 -2.04
N LYS A 94 -6.18 13.11 -0.84
CA LYS A 94 -4.95 12.33 -0.67
C LYS A 94 -5.02 10.97 -1.38
N PRO A 95 -3.89 10.43 -1.87
CA PRO A 95 -3.88 9.21 -2.67
C PRO A 95 -4.45 7.98 -1.95
N LEU A 96 -5.25 7.19 -2.69
CA LEU A 96 -5.77 5.88 -2.27
C LEU A 96 -5.34 4.82 -3.27
N ILE A 97 -4.85 3.69 -2.76
CA ILE A 97 -4.42 2.52 -3.54
C ILE A 97 -5.26 1.31 -3.10
N LEU A 98 -5.64 0.45 -4.03
CA LEU A 98 -6.19 -0.87 -3.71
C LEU A 98 -5.09 -1.91 -3.82
N MET A 99 -4.89 -2.71 -2.76
CA MET A 99 -4.05 -3.90 -2.80
C MET A 99 -4.94 -5.13 -2.89
N MET A 100 -4.81 -5.92 -3.95
CA MET A 100 -5.72 -7.02 -4.21
C MET A 100 -5.12 -8.09 -5.13
N TYR A 101 -5.68 -9.28 -5.08
CA TYR A 101 -5.29 -10.40 -5.94
C TYR A 101 -5.84 -10.28 -7.36
N LEU A 102 -5.08 -10.75 -8.34
CA LEU A 102 -5.40 -10.66 -9.77
C LEU A 102 -6.75 -11.32 -10.09
N ASN A 103 -7.04 -12.48 -9.48
CA ASN A 103 -8.31 -13.18 -9.68
C ASN A 103 -9.53 -12.31 -9.33
N THR A 104 -9.42 -11.44 -8.33
CA THR A 104 -10.54 -10.54 -7.96
C THR A 104 -10.82 -9.52 -9.07
N ILE A 105 -9.77 -9.00 -9.72
CA ILE A 105 -9.90 -8.09 -10.87
C ILE A 105 -10.58 -8.81 -12.05
N PHE A 106 -10.13 -10.02 -12.36
CA PHE A 106 -10.69 -10.80 -13.46
C PHE A 106 -12.15 -11.18 -13.26
N VAL A 107 -12.52 -11.64 -12.07
CA VAL A 107 -13.91 -11.99 -11.74
C VAL A 107 -14.83 -10.77 -11.79
N TYR A 108 -14.33 -9.60 -11.36
CA TYR A 108 -15.12 -8.36 -11.42
C TYR A 108 -15.25 -7.80 -12.85
N GLY A 109 -14.32 -8.16 -13.72
CA GLY A 109 -14.15 -7.66 -15.09
C GLY A 109 -13.13 -6.54 -15.15
N THR A 110 -12.00 -6.80 -15.81
CA THR A 110 -10.80 -5.91 -15.79
C THR A 110 -11.12 -4.47 -16.21
N GLU A 111 -11.78 -4.30 -17.36
CA GLU A 111 -12.16 -2.96 -17.84
C GLU A 111 -13.11 -2.24 -16.89
N LYS A 112 -14.14 -2.94 -16.41
CA LYS A 112 -15.11 -2.41 -15.44
C LYS A 112 -14.42 -1.96 -14.16
N PHE A 113 -13.47 -2.76 -13.66
CA PHE A 113 -12.71 -2.44 -12.46
C PHE A 113 -11.91 -1.15 -12.61
N PHE A 114 -11.10 -1.00 -13.67
CA PHE A 114 -10.28 0.19 -13.87
C PHE A 114 -11.12 1.43 -14.21
N SER A 115 -12.24 1.27 -14.91
CA SER A 115 -13.21 2.35 -15.13
C SER A 115 -13.76 2.89 -13.80
N LEU A 116 -14.15 2.00 -12.89
CA LEU A 116 -14.61 2.36 -11.54
C LEU A 116 -13.48 2.96 -10.69
N CYS A 117 -12.27 2.45 -10.78
CA CYS A 117 -11.12 3.06 -10.08
C CYS A 117 -10.98 4.55 -10.46
N LYS A 118 -11.06 4.87 -11.76
CA LYS A 118 -11.03 6.27 -12.22
C LYS A 118 -12.22 7.06 -11.72
N GLU A 119 -13.44 6.53 -11.86
CA GLU A 119 -14.68 7.19 -11.45
C GLU A 119 -14.68 7.52 -9.96
N LYS A 120 -14.32 6.55 -9.12
CA LYS A 120 -14.32 6.65 -7.66
C LYS A 120 -13.06 7.33 -7.11
N GLY A 121 -12.03 7.52 -7.93
CA GLY A 121 -10.81 8.19 -7.54
C GLY A 121 -9.81 7.28 -6.79
N VAL A 122 -9.72 6.03 -7.17
CA VAL A 122 -8.59 5.15 -6.82
C VAL A 122 -7.41 5.53 -7.70
N ASP A 123 -6.24 5.75 -7.10
CA ASP A 123 -5.07 6.31 -7.78
C ASP A 123 -4.08 5.24 -8.25
N GLY A 124 -4.09 4.09 -7.61
CA GLY A 124 -3.21 2.98 -7.96
C GLY A 124 -3.73 1.63 -7.52
N VAL A 125 -3.14 0.57 -8.06
CA VAL A 125 -3.37 -0.81 -7.66
C VAL A 125 -2.06 -1.52 -7.40
N ILE A 126 -2.05 -2.41 -6.40
CA ILE A 126 -0.96 -3.34 -6.10
C ILE A 126 -1.52 -4.75 -6.24
N VAL A 127 -0.90 -5.58 -7.08
CA VAL A 127 -1.33 -6.96 -7.34
C VAL A 127 -0.17 -7.90 -6.98
N PRO A 128 -0.11 -8.38 -5.73
CA PRO A 128 1.07 -9.06 -5.20
C PRO A 128 1.31 -10.46 -5.79
N ASP A 129 0.29 -11.09 -6.37
CA ASP A 129 0.36 -12.39 -7.04
C ASP A 129 0.59 -12.32 -8.56
N MET A 130 0.72 -11.10 -9.12
CA MET A 130 0.98 -10.89 -10.53
C MET A 130 2.49 -10.68 -10.76
N PRO A 131 3.17 -11.61 -11.44
CA PRO A 131 4.56 -11.40 -11.85
C PRO A 131 4.68 -10.20 -12.80
N TYR A 132 5.81 -9.49 -12.71
CA TYR A 132 6.08 -8.36 -13.60
C TYR A 132 5.91 -8.69 -15.09
N GLU A 133 6.23 -9.92 -15.49
CA GLU A 133 6.15 -10.40 -16.88
C GLU A 133 4.70 -10.57 -17.36
N GLU A 134 3.74 -10.70 -16.45
CA GLU A 134 2.32 -10.91 -16.76
C GLU A 134 1.48 -9.63 -16.61
N ARG A 135 2.11 -8.51 -16.27
CA ARG A 135 1.41 -7.23 -16.03
C ARG A 135 0.60 -6.72 -17.24
N GLU A 136 0.94 -7.17 -18.46
CA GLU A 136 0.22 -6.81 -19.68
C GLU A 136 -1.27 -7.22 -19.63
N GLU A 137 -1.65 -8.13 -18.75
CA GLU A 137 -3.04 -8.51 -18.50
C GLU A 137 -3.90 -7.35 -17.97
N ILE A 138 -3.29 -6.41 -17.24
CA ILE A 138 -4.01 -5.28 -16.65
C ILE A 138 -3.43 -3.91 -17.04
N LEU A 139 -2.17 -3.83 -17.45
CA LEU A 139 -1.47 -2.57 -17.70
C LEU A 139 -2.17 -1.67 -18.74
N PRO A 140 -2.67 -2.17 -19.89
CA PRO A 140 -3.36 -1.34 -20.87
C PRO A 140 -4.59 -0.63 -20.28
N TYR A 141 -5.33 -1.32 -19.40
CA TYR A 141 -6.48 -0.74 -18.71
C TYR A 141 -6.06 0.28 -17.64
N ALA A 142 -5.03 -0.04 -16.87
CA ALA A 142 -4.49 0.87 -15.85
C ALA A 142 -4.07 2.20 -16.50
N GLU A 143 -3.32 2.15 -17.60
CA GLU A 143 -2.89 3.31 -18.37
C GLU A 143 -4.07 4.08 -18.97
N GLN A 144 -5.02 3.41 -19.61
CA GLN A 144 -6.21 4.01 -20.21
C GLN A 144 -7.02 4.82 -19.19
N TYR A 145 -7.12 4.31 -17.97
CA TYR A 145 -7.91 4.95 -16.90
C TYR A 145 -7.06 5.82 -15.97
N GLY A 146 -5.74 5.92 -16.18
CA GLY A 146 -4.83 6.77 -15.39
C GLY A 146 -4.64 6.31 -13.96
N VAL A 147 -4.70 4.99 -13.74
CA VAL A 147 -4.46 4.32 -12.46
C VAL A 147 -3.06 3.71 -12.50
N HIS A 148 -2.21 4.00 -11.52
CA HIS A 148 -0.88 3.39 -11.47
C HIS A 148 -0.96 1.90 -11.14
N ASN A 149 -0.28 1.06 -11.92
CA ASN A 149 0.07 -0.30 -11.52
C ASN A 149 1.40 -0.25 -10.75
N ILE A 150 1.33 -0.35 -9.42
CA ILE A 150 2.50 -0.25 -8.54
C ILE A 150 3.26 -1.57 -8.55
N ASN A 151 4.46 -1.55 -9.10
CA ASN A 151 5.31 -2.74 -9.16
C ASN A 151 5.95 -3.06 -7.81
N LEU A 152 6.06 -4.37 -7.51
CA LEU A 152 6.78 -4.86 -6.34
C LEU A 152 8.16 -5.38 -6.75
N VAL A 153 9.16 -5.09 -5.91
CA VAL A 153 10.52 -5.63 -6.07
C VAL A 153 11.02 -6.18 -4.73
N SER A 154 11.62 -7.35 -4.76
CA SER A 154 12.27 -7.98 -3.61
C SER A 154 13.76 -8.17 -3.85
N PRO A 155 14.59 -8.43 -2.83
CA PRO A 155 16.00 -8.77 -2.97
C PRO A 155 16.17 -10.08 -3.78
N ALA A 156 16.15 -9.95 -5.11
CA ALA A 156 16.24 -11.04 -6.09
C ALA A 156 17.49 -10.83 -6.97
N SER A 157 17.49 -11.36 -8.19
CA SER A 157 18.59 -11.11 -9.13
C SER A 157 18.67 -9.64 -9.52
N HIS A 158 19.89 -9.11 -9.64
CA HIS A 158 20.14 -7.70 -9.95
C HIS A 158 19.49 -7.26 -11.26
N GLU A 159 19.53 -8.10 -12.30
CA GLU A 159 18.94 -7.80 -13.60
C GLU A 159 17.42 -7.65 -13.53
N ARG A 160 16.76 -8.48 -12.71
CA ARG A 160 15.32 -8.36 -12.50
C ARG A 160 14.95 -7.08 -11.75
N ILE A 161 15.75 -6.72 -10.73
CA ILE A 161 15.56 -5.47 -9.98
C ILE A 161 15.67 -4.27 -10.93
N LYS A 162 16.72 -4.22 -11.77
CA LYS A 162 16.91 -3.14 -12.75
C LYS A 162 15.73 -3.00 -13.69
N LYS A 163 15.28 -4.12 -14.28
CA LYS A 163 14.17 -4.13 -15.23
C LYS A 163 12.88 -3.61 -14.61
N ILE A 164 12.51 -4.08 -13.41
CA ILE A 164 11.31 -3.64 -12.71
C ILE A 164 11.43 -2.16 -12.33
N ALA A 165 12.57 -1.74 -11.77
CA ALA A 165 12.79 -0.38 -11.31
C ALA A 165 12.71 0.65 -12.44
N SER A 166 13.33 0.37 -13.61
CA SER A 166 13.33 1.29 -14.75
C SER A 166 11.96 1.51 -15.38
N ASP A 167 11.02 0.59 -15.16
CA ASP A 167 9.72 0.55 -15.83
C ASP A 167 8.54 0.77 -14.85
N SER A 168 8.84 1.26 -13.65
CA SER A 168 7.85 1.52 -12.61
C SER A 168 7.32 2.96 -12.67
N THR A 169 6.04 3.13 -12.30
CA THR A 169 5.35 4.43 -12.23
C THR A 169 4.70 4.62 -10.86
N GLY A 170 4.37 5.87 -10.51
CA GLY A 170 3.89 6.21 -9.18
C GLY A 170 5.00 6.07 -8.13
N PHE A 171 5.17 4.90 -7.56
CA PHE A 171 6.32 4.51 -6.75
C PHE A 171 6.66 3.03 -6.92
N LEU A 172 7.90 2.67 -6.60
CA LEU A 172 8.34 1.27 -6.56
C LEU A 172 8.17 0.72 -5.13
N TYR A 173 7.36 -0.33 -4.97
CA TYR A 173 7.17 -1.00 -3.69
C TYR A 173 8.34 -1.97 -3.43
N CYS A 174 9.22 -1.62 -2.51
CA CYS A 174 10.37 -2.45 -2.13
C CYS A 174 10.01 -3.36 -0.96
N VAL A 175 9.99 -4.66 -1.21
CA VAL A 175 9.79 -5.68 -0.17
C VAL A 175 11.14 -5.95 0.50
N SER A 176 11.24 -5.75 1.82
CA SER A 176 12.52 -5.80 2.54
C SER A 176 13.12 -7.21 2.70
N SER A 177 12.39 -8.25 2.33
CA SER A 177 12.88 -9.65 2.42
C SER A 177 12.10 -10.60 1.51
N ASN A 178 12.71 -11.73 1.16
CA ASN A 178 12.03 -12.83 0.49
C ASN A 178 11.20 -13.63 1.52
N GLY A 179 9.91 -13.33 1.64
CA GLY A 179 8.99 -14.05 2.55
C GLY A 179 7.69 -13.29 2.76
N VAL A 180 6.73 -13.91 3.46
CA VAL A 180 5.41 -13.33 3.73
C VAL A 180 5.47 -12.19 4.76
N THR A 181 4.43 -11.34 4.79
CA THR A 181 4.28 -10.21 5.71
C THR A 181 4.29 -10.65 7.18
N GLY A 182 4.95 -9.88 8.04
CA GLY A 182 4.98 -10.10 9.49
C GLY A 182 5.95 -9.17 10.21
N VAL A 183 5.75 -8.98 11.51
CA VAL A 183 6.67 -8.19 12.34
C VAL A 183 7.99 -8.94 12.53
N ARG A 184 9.12 -8.28 12.28
CA ARG A 184 10.48 -8.85 12.42
C ARG A 184 11.34 -7.98 13.31
N SER A 185 12.21 -8.62 14.08
CA SER A 185 13.20 -7.97 14.96
C SER A 185 14.49 -7.59 14.23
N GLU A 186 14.88 -8.34 13.19
CA GLU A 186 16.10 -8.11 12.41
C GLU A 186 15.89 -8.35 10.92
N PHE A 187 16.62 -7.57 10.10
CA PHE A 187 16.64 -7.69 8.65
C PHE A 187 17.95 -8.34 8.21
N GLN A 188 17.88 -9.43 7.42
CA GLN A 188 19.05 -10.12 6.86
C GLN A 188 19.48 -9.56 5.49
N THR A 189 18.77 -8.59 4.96
CA THR A 189 19.02 -8.00 3.63
C THR A 189 20.14 -6.97 3.71
N ASP A 190 21.10 -7.04 2.80
CA ASP A 190 22.07 -5.97 2.52
C ASP A 190 21.33 -4.80 1.84
N PHE A 191 20.81 -3.87 2.64
CA PHE A 191 20.03 -2.75 2.16
C PHE A 191 20.85 -1.76 1.33
N ASP A 192 22.13 -1.56 1.65
CA ASP A 192 22.99 -0.64 0.89
C ASP A 192 23.09 -1.10 -0.56
N LYS A 193 23.35 -2.39 -0.76
CA LYS A 193 23.41 -3.00 -2.09
C LYS A 193 22.06 -3.00 -2.80
N PHE A 194 20.99 -3.40 -2.11
CA PHE A 194 19.65 -3.48 -2.69
C PHE A 194 19.14 -2.11 -3.14
N PHE A 195 19.15 -1.12 -2.25
CA PHE A 195 18.73 0.24 -2.58
C PHE A 195 19.71 0.97 -3.48
N GLY A 196 21.00 0.60 -3.48
CA GLY A 196 21.97 1.09 -4.44
C GLY A 196 21.55 0.80 -5.87
N ILE A 197 21.21 -0.47 -6.17
CA ILE A 197 20.73 -0.88 -7.50
C ILE A 197 19.43 -0.16 -7.88
N ILE A 198 18.50 -0.02 -6.94
CA ILE A 198 17.23 0.67 -7.19
C ILE A 198 17.47 2.13 -7.53
N ARG A 199 18.25 2.87 -6.73
CA ARG A 199 18.54 4.30 -6.96
C ARG A 199 19.19 4.59 -8.31
N GLU A 200 20.02 3.68 -8.80
CA GLU A 200 20.67 3.82 -10.12
C GLU A 200 19.73 3.58 -11.30
N ASN A 201 18.62 2.87 -11.10
CA ASN A 201 17.78 2.38 -12.19
C ASN A 201 16.30 2.81 -12.09
N ALA A 202 15.82 3.25 -10.92
CA ALA A 202 14.40 3.56 -10.75
C ALA A 202 13.99 4.85 -11.47
N SER A 203 12.88 4.78 -12.20
CA SER A 203 12.20 5.91 -12.85
C SER A 203 11.29 6.69 -11.92
N CYS A 204 10.95 6.12 -10.76
CA CYS A 204 10.06 6.69 -9.75
C CYS A 204 10.63 6.50 -8.34
N PRO A 205 10.09 7.18 -7.32
CA PRO A 205 10.49 7.01 -5.92
C PRO A 205 10.33 5.57 -5.45
N CYS A 206 11.17 5.14 -4.51
CA CYS A 206 11.06 3.83 -3.89
C CYS A 206 10.55 3.93 -2.45
N CYS A 207 9.57 3.09 -2.11
CA CYS A 207 9.00 2.99 -0.78
C CYS A 207 9.17 1.57 -0.24
N VAL A 208 9.64 1.43 1.00
CA VAL A 208 9.92 0.13 1.59
C VAL A 208 8.83 -0.31 2.54
N GLY A 209 8.34 -1.52 2.33
CA GLY A 209 7.40 -2.21 3.19
C GLY A 209 7.98 -3.49 3.77
N PHE A 210 7.25 -4.10 4.68
CA PHE A 210 7.54 -5.34 5.36
C PHE A 210 8.24 -5.22 6.72
N GLY A 211 7.49 -5.59 7.74
CA GLY A 211 8.01 -5.78 9.08
C GLY A 211 8.25 -4.51 9.89
N ILE A 212 7.97 -3.33 9.33
CA ILE A 212 8.06 -2.07 10.07
C ILE A 212 6.91 -2.03 11.08
N SER A 213 7.26 -1.91 12.36
CA SER A 213 6.29 -1.97 13.47
C SER A 213 6.53 -0.94 14.55
N SER A 214 7.55 -0.09 14.42
CA SER A 214 7.82 1.00 15.35
C SER A 214 8.35 2.25 14.64
N PRO A 215 8.24 3.44 15.28
CA PRO A 215 8.82 4.68 14.77
C PRO A 215 10.32 4.60 14.51
N GLU A 216 11.07 3.90 15.36
CA GLU A 216 12.53 3.73 15.23
C GLU A 216 12.88 2.92 13.97
N GLN A 217 12.12 1.84 13.73
CA GLN A 217 12.30 1.05 12.50
C GLN A 217 11.92 1.87 11.26
N ALA A 218 10.83 2.63 11.32
CA ALA A 218 10.41 3.51 10.25
C ALA A 218 11.51 4.55 9.92
N LYS A 219 12.06 5.22 10.93
CA LYS A 219 13.17 6.16 10.80
C LYS A 219 14.41 5.52 10.16
N LYS A 220 14.78 4.33 10.63
CA LYS A 220 15.92 3.57 10.07
C LYS A 220 15.69 3.24 8.59
N MET A 221 14.50 2.77 8.23
CA MET A 221 14.21 2.40 6.84
C MET A 221 14.07 3.62 5.93
N ALA A 222 13.53 4.73 6.41
CA ALA A 222 13.43 5.99 5.67
C ALA A 222 14.80 6.56 5.25
N SER A 223 15.89 6.18 5.90
CA SER A 223 17.24 6.61 5.49
C SER A 223 17.72 5.96 4.19
N TYR A 224 17.11 4.85 3.76
CA TYR A 224 17.49 4.11 2.55
C TYR A 224 16.64 4.47 1.33
N CYS A 225 15.44 5.03 1.51
CA CYS A 225 14.42 5.15 0.47
C CYS A 225 13.63 6.46 0.58
N ASP A 226 12.64 6.66 -0.31
CA ASP A 226 11.82 7.86 -0.39
C ASP A 226 10.55 7.78 0.47
N GLY A 227 10.22 6.60 0.98
CA GLY A 227 9.07 6.42 1.86
C GLY A 227 9.03 5.06 2.53
N VAL A 228 8.20 4.95 3.56
CA VAL A 228 7.98 3.71 4.32
C VAL A 228 6.52 3.29 4.27
N ILE A 229 6.29 1.98 4.26
CA ILE A 229 4.97 1.37 4.19
C ILE A 229 4.76 0.53 5.46
N VAL A 230 3.69 0.82 6.19
CA VAL A 230 3.38 0.17 7.47
C VAL A 230 1.98 -0.45 7.41
N GLY A 231 1.91 -1.76 7.46
CA GLY A 231 0.65 -2.53 7.36
C GLY A 231 0.35 -3.34 8.62
N SER A 232 1.03 -4.45 8.82
CA SER A 232 0.69 -5.43 9.87
C SER A 232 0.62 -4.85 11.29
N ALA A 233 1.40 -3.81 11.59
CA ALA A 233 1.34 -3.11 12.88
C ALA A 233 0.02 -2.34 13.04
N VAL A 234 -0.41 -1.64 11.99
CA VAL A 234 -1.72 -0.93 11.96
C VAL A 234 -2.87 -1.94 12.11
N VAL A 235 -2.86 -3.01 11.31
CA VAL A 235 -3.89 -4.05 11.37
C VAL A 235 -3.97 -4.72 12.75
N ARG A 236 -2.84 -4.88 13.45
CA ARG A 236 -2.84 -5.40 14.82
C ARG A 236 -3.54 -4.44 15.80
N ILE A 237 -3.28 -3.14 15.69
CA ILE A 237 -3.98 -2.13 16.51
C ILE A 237 -5.50 -2.20 16.22
N MET A 238 -5.89 -2.39 14.96
CA MET A 238 -7.30 -2.58 14.60
C MET A 238 -7.89 -3.87 15.19
N GLU A 239 -7.15 -4.98 15.18
CA GLU A 239 -7.59 -6.23 15.82
C GLU A 239 -7.84 -6.07 17.33
N GLU A 240 -7.00 -5.29 18.02
CA GLU A 240 -7.09 -5.06 19.46
C GLU A 240 -8.23 -4.10 19.85
N ASN A 241 -8.58 -3.13 18.98
CA ASN A 241 -9.51 -2.05 19.31
C ASN A 241 -10.87 -2.15 18.59
N GLY A 242 -10.99 -3.00 17.56
CA GLY A 242 -12.24 -3.17 16.79
C GLY A 242 -12.76 -1.84 16.24
N VAL A 243 -14.03 -1.54 16.51
CA VAL A 243 -14.68 -0.28 16.04
C VAL A 243 -14.11 0.99 16.66
N ASN A 244 -13.31 0.89 17.72
CA ASN A 244 -12.65 2.02 18.37
C ASN A 244 -11.23 2.28 17.79
N SER A 245 -10.86 1.66 16.71
CA SER A 245 -9.54 1.75 16.07
C SER A 245 -9.12 3.14 15.57
N PRO A 246 -10.01 4.05 15.14
CA PRO A 246 -9.57 5.30 14.48
C PRO A 246 -8.61 6.15 15.32
N GLU A 247 -8.83 6.30 16.62
CA GLU A 247 -7.97 7.10 17.50
C GLU A 247 -6.62 6.42 17.78
N PRO A 248 -6.55 5.14 18.22
CA PRO A 248 -5.27 4.45 18.41
C PRO A 248 -4.44 4.36 17.13
N VAL A 249 -5.05 4.08 15.98
CA VAL A 249 -4.36 4.03 14.68
C VAL A 249 -3.87 5.42 14.29
N GLY A 250 -4.67 6.47 14.47
CA GLY A 250 -4.25 7.85 14.23
C GLY A 250 -3.04 8.23 15.07
N SER A 251 -3.06 7.94 16.37
CA SER A 251 -1.95 8.20 17.29
C SER A 251 -0.67 7.48 16.89
N PHE A 252 -0.78 6.22 16.48
CA PHE A 252 0.36 5.45 15.97
C PHE A 252 0.87 6.03 14.64
N THR A 253 -0.02 6.39 13.71
CA THR A 253 0.34 7.03 12.44
C THR A 253 1.10 8.33 12.67
N LYS A 254 0.66 9.15 13.64
CA LYS A 254 1.34 10.39 14.02
C LYS A 254 2.77 10.13 14.49
N SER A 255 2.97 9.13 15.35
CA SER A 255 4.32 8.78 15.84
C SER A 255 5.26 8.32 14.72
N LEU A 256 4.73 7.59 13.72
CA LEU A 256 5.48 7.20 12.53
C LEU A 256 5.85 8.43 11.67
N ALA A 257 4.87 9.31 11.41
CA ALA A 257 5.08 10.54 10.63
C ALA A 257 6.14 11.45 11.27
N GLU A 258 6.08 11.66 12.58
CA GLU A 258 7.07 12.46 13.32
C GLU A 258 8.47 11.86 13.29
N ALA A 259 8.59 10.53 13.17
CA ALA A 259 9.87 9.86 13.15
C ALA A 259 10.60 9.95 11.79
N ILE A 260 9.85 10.07 10.68
CA ILE A 260 10.41 10.01 9.31
C ILE A 260 10.40 11.36 8.58
N LYS A 261 9.65 12.33 9.08
CA LYS A 261 9.54 13.70 8.56
C LYS A 261 10.37 14.65 9.42
#